data_975d3e2979c1760bb6424d1ca7c82aad
#
_entry.id   975d3e2979c1760bb6424d1ca7c82aad
#
_cell.length_a   1.000
_cell.length_b   1.000
_cell.length_c   1.000
_cell.angle_alpha   90.00
_cell.angle_beta   90.00
_cell.angle_gamma   90.00
#
_symmetry.space_group_name_H-M   'P 1'
#
loop_
_entity.id
_entity.type
_entity.pdbx_description
1 polymer ?
#
loop_
_entity_poly.entity_id
_entity_poly.type
_entity_poly.pdbx_seq_one_letter_code
_entity_poly.pdbx_strand_id
1 'polypeptide(L)'
;MSKKKKAIIFTFIGGVVIAAFIVFLNIPSTVLEYKSSDGNIVVTIVEPKTFAPIPSRSQDYTLIVKQKKSIFRKTILKKDFTFYADCSGISEVFVNVEWNDNSVIITIDSEEMNKITFEATW
;
A
#
# COMPACT_ATOMS: atom_id res chain seq x y z
N MET A 1 -14.64 40.41 18.25
CA MET A 1 -14.33 39.05 18.72
C MET A 1 -13.46 39.10 19.96
N SER A 2 -13.82 38.43 21.05
CA SER A 2 -13.03 38.45 22.27
C SER A 2 -11.71 37.70 22.11
N LYS A 3 -10.69 38.08 22.90
CA LYS A 3 -9.39 37.39 22.88
C LYS A 3 -9.53 35.88 23.18
N LYS A 4 -10.46 35.48 24.04
CA LYS A 4 -10.74 34.07 24.36
C LYS A 4 -11.25 33.28 23.14
N LYS A 5 -12.16 33.84 22.35
CA LYS A 5 -12.69 33.20 21.14
C LYS A 5 -11.61 33.04 20.08
N LYS A 6 -10.75 34.04 19.90
CA LYS A 6 -9.60 33.94 18.98
C LYS A 6 -8.63 32.82 19.40
N ALA A 7 -8.32 32.73 20.70
CA ALA A 7 -7.43 31.67 21.21
C ALA A 7 -8.01 30.25 21.00
N ILE A 8 -9.31 30.09 21.23
CA ILE A 8 -9.99 28.80 21.01
C ILE A 8 -9.95 28.41 19.53
N ILE A 9 -10.21 29.33 18.62
CA ILE A 9 -10.15 29.08 17.17
C ILE A 9 -8.73 28.70 16.75
N PHE A 10 -7.71 29.40 17.20
CA PHE A 10 -6.31 29.07 16.89
C PHE A 10 -5.91 27.71 17.41
N THR A 11 -6.31 27.34 18.63
CA THR A 11 -6.04 26.04 19.22
C THR A 11 -6.71 24.92 18.42
N PHE A 12 -7.95 25.12 18.00
CA PHE A 12 -8.71 24.14 17.20
C PHE A 12 -8.06 23.93 15.83
N ILE A 13 -7.69 24.99 15.11
CA ILE A 13 -7.04 24.92 13.80
C ILE A 13 -5.69 24.20 13.93
N GLY A 14 -4.89 24.53 14.94
CA GLY A 14 -3.61 23.88 15.19
C GLY A 14 -3.76 22.38 15.44
N GLY A 15 -4.75 21.98 16.24
CA GLY A 15 -5.06 20.58 16.49
C GLY A 15 -5.46 19.80 15.23
N VAL A 16 -6.29 20.40 14.37
CA VAL A 16 -6.70 19.79 13.09
C VAL A 16 -5.51 19.62 12.14
N VAL A 17 -4.63 20.62 12.04
CA VAL A 17 -3.43 20.56 11.21
C VAL A 17 -2.48 19.47 11.69
N ILE A 18 -2.24 19.36 13.01
CA ILE A 18 -1.38 18.33 13.59
C ILE A 18 -1.97 16.94 13.34
N ALA A 19 -3.29 16.76 13.55
CA ALA A 19 -3.96 15.48 13.30
C ALA A 19 -3.86 15.08 11.81
N ALA A 20 -4.09 16.00 10.90
CA ALA A 20 -3.96 15.76 9.46
C ALA A 20 -2.51 15.39 9.09
N PHE A 21 -1.52 16.02 9.68
CA PHE A 21 -0.11 15.73 9.44
C PHE A 21 0.27 14.32 9.94
N ILE A 22 -0.20 13.93 11.14
CA ILE A 22 0.01 12.58 11.69
C ILE A 22 -0.62 11.52 10.77
N VAL A 23 -1.86 11.72 10.33
CA VAL A 23 -2.54 10.81 9.40
C VAL A 23 -1.75 10.70 8.10
N PHE A 24 -1.28 11.81 7.54
CA PHE A 24 -0.47 11.82 6.32
C PHE A 24 0.82 11.02 6.47
N LEU A 25 1.52 11.15 7.60
CA LEU A 25 2.75 10.41 7.88
C LEU A 25 2.53 8.90 8.03
N ASN A 26 1.34 8.48 8.45
CA ASN A 26 1.01 7.07 8.69
C ASN A 26 0.34 6.38 7.50
N ILE A 27 0.06 7.10 6.41
CA ILE A 27 -0.51 6.50 5.20
C ILE A 27 0.56 5.67 4.49
N PRO A 28 0.33 4.37 4.24
CA PRO A 28 1.25 3.56 3.45
C PRO A 28 1.43 4.11 2.05
N SER A 29 2.65 4.06 1.53
CA SER A 29 2.96 4.50 0.17
C SER A 29 2.73 3.38 -0.82
N THR A 30 1.97 3.63 -1.88
CA THR A 30 1.82 2.70 -3.00
C THR A 30 3.14 2.63 -3.79
N VAL A 31 3.68 1.43 -3.92
CA VAL A 31 4.92 1.18 -4.64
C VAL A 31 4.64 0.69 -6.06
N LEU A 32 3.73 -0.27 -6.18
CA LEU A 32 3.33 -0.85 -7.47
C LEU A 32 1.81 -0.97 -7.53
N GLU A 33 1.25 -0.78 -8.71
CA GLU A 33 -0.19 -0.92 -8.96
C GLU A 33 -0.42 -1.60 -10.31
N TYR A 34 -1.28 -2.60 -10.33
CA TYR A 34 -1.70 -3.32 -11.53
C TYR A 34 -3.21 -3.33 -11.60
N LYS A 35 -3.75 -3.06 -12.78
CA LYS A 35 -5.20 -3.07 -13.02
C LYS A 35 -5.57 -4.13 -14.05
N SER A 36 -6.71 -4.79 -13.86
CA SER A 36 -7.30 -5.65 -14.87
C SER A 36 -7.70 -4.84 -16.11
N SER A 37 -7.91 -5.51 -17.24
CA SER A 37 -8.25 -4.84 -18.51
C SER A 37 -9.55 -4.03 -18.42
N ASP A 38 -10.51 -4.47 -17.61
CA ASP A 38 -11.77 -3.75 -17.36
C ASP A 38 -11.69 -2.72 -16.23
N GLY A 39 -10.55 -2.68 -15.50
CA GLY A 39 -10.32 -1.78 -14.39
C GLY A 39 -11.06 -2.13 -13.11
N ASN A 40 -11.77 -3.26 -13.06
CA ASN A 40 -12.57 -3.65 -11.89
C ASN A 40 -11.74 -4.27 -10.76
N ILE A 41 -10.59 -4.85 -11.08
CA ILE A 41 -9.68 -5.45 -10.11
C ILE A 41 -8.38 -4.66 -10.11
N VAL A 42 -7.94 -4.29 -8.90
CA VAL A 42 -6.69 -3.55 -8.70
C VAL A 42 -5.83 -4.31 -7.72
N VAL A 43 -4.60 -4.62 -8.13
CA VAL A 43 -3.56 -5.20 -7.29
C VAL A 43 -2.59 -4.09 -6.91
N THR A 44 -2.40 -3.87 -5.62
CA THR A 44 -1.54 -2.81 -5.10
C THR A 44 -0.53 -3.40 -4.13
N ILE A 45 0.73 -3.02 -4.28
CA ILE A 45 1.78 -3.32 -3.31
C ILE A 45 2.11 -2.02 -2.60
N VAL A 46 1.96 -2.01 -1.29
CA VAL A 46 2.20 -0.84 -0.45
C VAL A 46 3.35 -1.08 0.51
N GLU A 47 4.10 -0.03 0.77
CA GLU A 47 5.18 -0.02 1.75
C GLU A 47 4.71 0.75 2.98
N PRO A 48 4.79 0.17 4.20
CA PRO A 48 4.49 0.92 5.40
C PRO A 48 5.53 2.02 5.58
N LYS A 49 5.06 3.25 5.89
CA LYS A 49 5.96 4.36 6.18
C LYS A 49 6.66 4.11 7.52
N THR A 50 7.99 4.05 7.48
CA THR A 50 8.82 4.01 8.67
C THR A 50 9.59 5.32 8.81
N PHE A 51 9.75 5.81 10.05
CA PHE A 51 10.47 7.04 10.36
C PHE A 51 11.98 6.96 10.13
N ALA A 52 12.52 5.75 10.06
CA ALA A 52 13.95 5.54 9.90
C ALA A 52 14.18 4.54 8.77
N PRO A 53 14.42 5.03 7.53
CA PRO A 53 14.83 4.15 6.45
C PRO A 53 16.26 3.66 6.74
N ILE A 54 16.36 2.50 7.35
CA ILE A 54 17.64 1.81 7.45
C ILE A 54 17.76 0.97 6.19
N PRO A 55 18.80 1.19 5.35
CA PRO A 55 19.04 0.32 4.22
C PRO A 55 19.22 -1.12 4.71
N SER A 56 18.31 -2.00 4.37
CA SER A 56 18.40 -3.41 4.70
C SER A 56 18.13 -4.25 3.47
N ARG A 57 18.62 -5.49 3.49
CA ARG A 57 18.38 -6.44 2.41
C ARG A 57 16.94 -6.96 2.40
N SER A 58 16.18 -6.67 3.45
CA SER A 58 14.79 -7.07 3.56
C SER A 58 13.90 -5.87 3.80
N GLN A 59 12.75 -5.84 3.15
CA GLN A 59 11.72 -4.83 3.36
C GLN A 59 10.37 -5.52 3.43
N ASP A 60 9.51 -5.01 4.34
CA ASP A 60 8.16 -5.53 4.49
C ASP A 60 7.20 -4.74 3.60
N TYR A 61 6.34 -5.46 2.90
CA TYR A 61 5.31 -4.91 2.03
C TYR A 61 3.97 -5.57 2.31
N THR A 62 2.91 -4.92 1.90
CA THR A 62 1.55 -5.48 1.93
C THR A 62 1.00 -5.54 0.52
N LEU A 63 0.53 -6.72 0.11
CA LEU A 63 -0.20 -6.94 -1.13
C LEU A 63 -1.69 -6.79 -0.85
N ILE A 64 -2.37 -5.95 -1.61
CA ILE A 64 -3.80 -5.70 -1.48
C ILE A 64 -4.44 -5.88 -2.85
N VAL A 65 -5.46 -6.74 -2.93
CA VAL A 65 -6.28 -6.91 -4.12
C VAL A 65 -7.68 -6.40 -3.80
N LYS A 66 -8.16 -5.46 -4.60
CA LYS A 66 -9.48 -4.85 -4.43
C LYS A 66 -10.33 -5.03 -5.67
N GLN A 67 -11.62 -5.28 -5.45
CA GLN A 67 -12.64 -5.33 -6.48
C GLN A 67 -13.53 -4.09 -6.41
N LYS A 68 -13.75 -3.44 -7.54
CA LYS A 68 -14.67 -2.31 -7.63
C LYS A 68 -16.11 -2.84 -7.62
N LYS A 69 -16.90 -2.39 -6.63
CA LYS A 69 -18.34 -2.66 -6.54
C LYS A 69 -19.07 -1.33 -6.41
N SER A 70 -19.71 -0.86 -7.49
CA SER A 70 -20.38 0.43 -7.52
C SER A 70 -19.39 1.58 -7.20
N ILE A 71 -19.70 2.41 -6.20
CA ILE A 71 -18.78 3.48 -5.74
C ILE A 71 -17.76 3.00 -4.70
N PHE A 72 -17.91 1.78 -4.19
CA PHE A 72 -17.02 1.22 -3.17
C PHE A 72 -16.08 0.18 -3.76
N ARG A 73 -14.92 0.02 -3.12
CA ARG A 73 -13.96 -1.04 -3.42
C ARG A 73 -13.94 -2.04 -2.28
N LYS A 74 -14.10 -3.32 -2.62
CA LYS A 74 -14.02 -4.41 -1.65
C LYS A 74 -12.61 -5.01 -1.69
N THR A 75 -11.98 -5.16 -0.52
CA THR A 75 -10.72 -5.89 -0.40
C THR A 75 -11.00 -7.39 -0.49
N ILE A 76 -10.42 -8.06 -1.51
CA ILE A 76 -10.56 -9.51 -1.70
C ILE A 76 -9.38 -10.26 -1.08
N LEU A 77 -8.21 -9.66 -1.09
CA LEU A 77 -7.00 -10.26 -0.52
C LEU A 77 -6.13 -9.16 0.09
N LYS A 78 -5.61 -9.42 1.28
CA LYS A 78 -4.60 -8.56 1.93
C LYS A 78 -3.59 -9.47 2.62
N LYS A 79 -2.33 -9.43 2.18
CA LYS A 79 -1.25 -10.26 2.70
C LYS A 79 0.01 -9.43 2.89
N ASP A 80 0.64 -9.60 4.04
CA ASP A 80 1.95 -9.05 4.32
C ASP A 80 3.02 -10.04 3.85
N PHE A 81 4.12 -9.53 3.33
CA PHE A 81 5.25 -10.33 2.93
C PHE A 81 6.55 -9.57 3.10
N THR A 82 7.65 -10.29 3.25
CA THR A 82 8.99 -9.71 3.31
C THR A 82 9.72 -9.97 2.00
N PHE A 83 10.23 -8.90 1.40
CA PHE A 83 10.97 -8.96 0.15
C PHE A 83 12.46 -8.84 0.41
N TYR A 84 13.25 -9.72 -0.19
CA TYR A 84 14.70 -9.75 -0.10
C TYR A 84 15.32 -9.47 -1.47
N ALA A 85 16.13 -8.43 -1.55
CA ALA A 85 16.92 -8.12 -2.74
C ALA A 85 18.14 -7.28 -2.32
N ASP A 86 19.20 -7.30 -3.13
CA ASP A 86 20.45 -6.57 -2.87
C ASP A 86 20.22 -5.06 -2.86
N CYS A 87 19.93 -4.51 -1.68
CA CYS A 87 19.78 -3.07 -1.43
C CYS A 87 18.79 -2.34 -2.34
N SER A 88 17.95 -3.07 -3.07
CA SER A 88 16.90 -2.51 -3.91
C SER A 88 15.53 -2.85 -3.35
N GLY A 89 14.61 -1.91 -3.42
CA GLY A 89 13.20 -2.16 -3.13
C GLY A 89 12.54 -2.98 -4.22
N ILE A 90 11.31 -3.41 -3.96
CA ILE A 90 10.51 -4.14 -4.94
C ILE A 90 10.24 -3.26 -6.16
N SER A 91 10.32 -3.84 -7.35
CA SER A 91 10.02 -3.19 -8.62
C SER A 91 9.29 -4.17 -9.53
N GLU A 92 8.84 -3.69 -10.68
CA GLU A 92 8.11 -4.51 -11.67
C GLU A 92 8.87 -5.75 -12.13
N VAL A 93 10.21 -5.70 -12.14
CA VAL A 93 11.08 -6.82 -12.58
C VAL A 93 10.89 -8.05 -11.70
N PHE A 94 10.53 -7.86 -10.43
CA PHE A 94 10.38 -8.95 -9.46
C PHE A 94 8.95 -9.47 -9.33
N VAL A 95 8.00 -8.84 -10.01
CA VAL A 95 6.58 -9.15 -9.87
C VAL A 95 6.00 -9.60 -11.20
N ASN A 96 5.34 -10.75 -11.19
CA ASN A 96 4.59 -11.25 -12.32
C ASN A 96 3.11 -11.33 -11.93
N VAL A 97 2.25 -10.74 -12.74
CA VAL A 97 0.80 -10.74 -12.52
C VAL A 97 0.14 -11.49 -13.66
N GLU A 98 -0.54 -12.58 -13.35
CA GLU A 98 -1.28 -13.39 -14.32
C GLU A 98 -2.78 -13.22 -14.08
N TRP A 99 -3.47 -12.66 -15.07
CA TRP A 99 -4.90 -12.42 -15.02
C TRP A 99 -5.66 -13.59 -15.64
N ASN A 100 -6.62 -14.13 -14.89
CA ASN A 100 -7.57 -15.15 -15.35
C ASN A 100 -8.99 -14.59 -15.30
N ASP A 101 -9.98 -15.35 -15.75
CA ASP A 101 -11.36 -14.88 -15.81
C ASP A 101 -11.94 -14.48 -14.46
N ASN A 102 -11.66 -15.27 -13.40
CA ASN A 102 -12.18 -15.08 -12.05
C ASN A 102 -11.10 -14.99 -10.99
N SER A 103 -9.83 -14.87 -11.38
CA SER A 103 -8.73 -14.85 -10.43
C SER A 103 -7.54 -14.09 -10.98
N VAL A 104 -6.65 -13.72 -10.08
CA VAL A 104 -5.34 -13.16 -10.41
C VAL A 104 -4.28 -13.87 -9.59
N ILE A 105 -3.19 -14.24 -10.23
CA ILE A 105 -2.04 -14.86 -9.59
C ILE A 105 -0.89 -13.87 -9.61
N ILE A 106 -0.39 -13.53 -8.44
CA ILE A 106 0.73 -12.62 -8.26
C ILE A 106 1.93 -13.41 -7.76
N THR A 107 3.00 -13.40 -8.51
CA THR A 107 4.24 -14.09 -8.14
C THR A 107 5.33 -13.06 -7.89
N ILE A 108 5.99 -13.18 -6.74
CA ILE A 108 7.11 -12.33 -6.35
C ILE A 108 8.34 -13.21 -6.23
N ASP A 109 9.37 -12.87 -7.00
CA ASP A 109 10.59 -13.67 -7.12
C ASP A 109 11.81 -12.77 -7.23
N SER A 110 12.85 -13.11 -6.49
CA SER A 110 14.17 -12.48 -6.61
C SER A 110 15.24 -13.53 -6.38
N GLU A 111 16.47 -13.24 -6.78
CA GLU A 111 17.61 -14.18 -6.62
C GLU A 111 17.89 -14.52 -5.15
N GLU A 112 17.49 -13.65 -4.22
CA GLU A 112 17.81 -13.77 -2.80
C GLU A 112 16.68 -14.34 -1.95
N MET A 113 15.54 -14.71 -2.54
CA MET A 113 14.40 -15.25 -1.81
C MET A 113 13.71 -16.37 -2.56
N ASN A 114 13.01 -17.22 -1.81
CA ASN A 114 12.12 -18.20 -2.40
C ASN A 114 10.92 -17.50 -3.04
N LYS A 115 10.51 -17.98 -4.19
CA LYS A 115 9.34 -17.52 -4.92
C LYS A 115 8.08 -17.55 -4.04
N ILE A 116 7.36 -16.45 -3.97
CA ILE A 116 6.11 -16.33 -3.24
C ILE A 116 4.98 -16.14 -4.25
N THR A 117 3.90 -16.90 -4.09
CA THR A 117 2.74 -16.82 -4.96
C THR A 117 1.49 -16.50 -4.15
N PHE A 118 0.73 -15.52 -4.61
CA PHE A 118 -0.57 -15.15 -4.04
C PHE A 118 -1.64 -15.32 -5.12
N GLU A 119 -2.80 -15.82 -4.71
CA GLU A 119 -3.95 -15.95 -5.60
C GLU A 119 -5.15 -15.28 -4.96
N ALA A 120 -5.81 -14.41 -5.71
CA ALA A 120 -7.08 -13.80 -5.34
C ALA A 120 -8.16 -14.23 -6.33
N THR A 121 -9.31 -14.59 -5.81
CA THR A 121 -10.47 -15.05 -6.59
C THR A 121 -11.68 -14.17 -6.29
N TRP A 122 -12.47 -13.87 -7.32
CA TRP A 122 -13.69 -13.06 -7.17
C TRP A 122 -14.88 -13.67 -7.89
#